data_6f6c84162335d57633c8b82091403f2f
#
_entry.id   6f6c84162335d57633c8b82091403f2f
#
_cell.length_a   1.000
_cell.length_b   1.000
_cell.length_c   1.000
_cell.angle_alpha   90.00
_cell.angle_beta   90.00
_cell.angle_gamma   90.00
#
_symmetry.space_group_name_H-M   'P 1'
#
loop_
_entity.id
_entity.type
_entity.pdbx_description
1 polymer ?
#
loop_
_entity_poly.entity_id
_entity_poly.type
_entity_poly.pdbx_seq_one_letter_code
_entity_poly.pdbx_strand_id
1 'polypeptide(L)'
;MSERLECSIINLMETIIKKVENEQLNNEVIIEAGEILKRGGLVAFPTETVYGLGADALNEEAAQKIYAAKGRPSDNPLIVHITNMEDLLKITKNVSKEAFKVAEEYWPGPLTMIFEKNEKVPYGTTGGLNTVAVRMPSHEIARAVIDAGGGYIAAPSANTSGRPSPTAAEHVKEDMDGRIDMIVDGGDVEIGVESTIL
;
A
#
# COMPACT_ATOMS: atom_id res chain seq x y z
N MET A 1 29.08 44.88 -0.44
CA MET A 1 28.55 43.69 -1.13
C MET A 1 28.26 42.68 -0.04
N SER A 2 26.99 42.53 0.32
CA SER A 2 26.54 41.60 1.37
C SER A 2 25.83 40.44 0.66
N GLU A 3 26.50 39.30 0.57
CA GLU A 3 25.88 38.02 0.16
C GLU A 3 24.94 37.58 1.28
N ARG A 4 23.65 37.67 1.02
CA ARG A 4 22.62 36.98 1.80
C ARG A 4 22.71 35.49 1.49
N LEU A 5 23.23 34.72 2.42
CA LEU A 5 23.02 33.27 2.47
C LEU A 5 21.51 33.05 2.69
N GLU A 6 20.79 32.71 1.63
CA GLU A 6 19.46 32.11 1.73
C GLU A 6 19.61 30.73 2.35
N CYS A 7 19.33 30.65 3.65
CA CYS A 7 19.17 29.39 4.35
C CYS A 7 17.87 28.76 3.85
N SER A 8 17.94 27.88 2.85
CA SER A 8 16.84 27.01 2.46
C SER A 8 16.51 26.13 3.67
N ILE A 9 15.37 26.41 4.31
CA ILE A 9 14.76 25.53 5.30
C ILE A 9 14.42 24.25 4.55
N ILE A 10 15.26 23.21 4.66
CA ILE A 10 14.91 21.87 4.27
C ILE A 10 13.80 21.47 5.24
N ASN A 11 12.57 21.50 4.77
CA ASN A 11 11.42 20.95 5.48
C ASN A 11 11.64 19.43 5.48
N LEU A 12 12.33 18.92 6.51
CA LEU A 12 12.47 17.49 6.74
C LEU A 12 11.06 16.97 7.02
N MET A 13 10.54 16.15 6.13
CA MET A 13 9.29 15.43 6.34
C MET A 13 9.51 14.52 7.56
N GLU A 14 8.70 14.66 8.60
CA GLU A 14 8.72 13.79 9.77
C GLU A 14 7.70 12.67 9.57
N THR A 15 8.13 11.42 9.62
CA THR A 15 7.23 10.27 9.51
C THR A 15 6.53 10.04 10.86
N ILE A 16 5.21 10.13 10.87
CA ILE A 16 4.38 9.88 12.05
C ILE A 16 4.31 8.36 12.31
N ILE A 17 4.58 7.92 13.53
CA ILE A 17 4.43 6.50 13.92
C ILE A 17 3.35 6.41 15.01
N LYS A 18 2.29 5.63 14.73
CA LYS A 18 1.19 5.43 15.68
C LYS A 18 0.85 3.96 15.81
N LYS A 19 0.75 3.50 17.07
CA LYS A 19 0.40 2.12 17.40
C LYS A 19 -1.10 1.91 17.35
N VAL A 20 -1.53 0.77 16.80
CA VAL A 20 -2.90 0.29 16.75
C VAL A 20 -2.94 -1.14 17.26
N GLU A 21 -3.85 -1.42 18.19
CA GLU A 21 -4.17 -2.78 18.64
C GLU A 21 -5.39 -3.31 17.87
N ASN A 22 -5.44 -4.63 17.58
CA ASN A 22 -6.49 -5.25 16.76
C ASN A 22 -7.92 -5.00 17.29
N GLU A 23 -8.09 -4.70 18.56
CA GLU A 23 -9.39 -4.40 19.17
C GLU A 23 -9.90 -2.97 18.87
N GLN A 24 -9.11 -2.14 18.19
CA GLN A 24 -9.37 -0.71 18.00
C GLN A 24 -9.45 -0.29 16.52
N LEU A 25 -10.08 -1.10 15.65
CA LEU A 25 -10.11 -0.88 14.21
C LEU A 25 -10.84 0.41 13.73
N ASN A 26 -11.59 1.06 14.59
CA ASN A 26 -12.29 2.33 14.30
C ASN A 26 -11.70 3.51 15.08
N ASN A 27 -10.41 3.46 15.43
CA ASN A 27 -9.78 4.53 16.19
C ASN A 27 -9.31 5.69 15.30
N GLU A 28 -8.90 6.78 15.95
CA GLU A 28 -8.41 7.99 15.28
C GLU A 28 -7.19 7.73 14.39
N VAL A 29 -6.37 6.70 14.68
CA VAL A 29 -5.18 6.35 13.90
C VAL A 29 -5.56 5.80 12.52
N ILE A 30 -6.57 4.92 12.45
CA ILE A 30 -7.08 4.39 11.18
C ILE A 30 -7.74 5.47 10.34
N ILE A 31 -8.52 6.36 10.99
CA ILE A 31 -9.16 7.49 10.31
C ILE A 31 -8.09 8.42 9.73
N GLU A 32 -7.08 8.79 10.51
CA GLU A 32 -5.98 9.65 10.05
C GLU A 32 -5.17 9.01 8.91
N ALA A 33 -4.86 7.71 9.01
CA ALA A 33 -4.21 6.97 7.93
C ALA A 33 -5.03 7.01 6.63
N GLY A 34 -6.36 6.81 6.74
CA GLY A 34 -7.29 6.92 5.62
C GLY A 34 -7.33 8.31 5.00
N GLU A 35 -7.31 9.38 5.80
CA GLU A 35 -7.27 10.75 5.32
C GLU A 35 -5.94 11.08 4.60
N ILE A 36 -4.81 10.56 5.11
CA ILE A 36 -3.51 10.68 4.45
C ILE A 36 -3.57 10.02 3.07
N LEU A 37 -4.06 8.79 2.97
CA LEU A 37 -4.19 8.06 1.71
C LEU A 37 -5.09 8.80 0.70
N LYS A 38 -6.27 9.27 1.13
CA LYS A 38 -7.23 10.01 0.29
C LYS A 38 -6.67 11.31 -0.28
N ARG A 39 -5.79 12.00 0.44
CA ARG A 39 -5.10 13.20 -0.07
C ARG A 39 -3.85 12.89 -0.91
N GLY A 40 -3.61 11.61 -1.24
CA GLY A 40 -2.49 11.14 -2.05
C GLY A 40 -1.16 11.07 -1.28
N GLY A 41 -1.21 10.91 0.04
CA GLY A 41 -0.06 10.63 0.90
C GLY A 41 0.30 9.14 0.95
N LEU A 42 1.36 8.80 1.68
CA LEU A 42 1.91 7.45 1.84
C LEU A 42 1.77 6.98 3.28
N VAL A 43 1.18 5.79 3.47
CA VAL A 43 1.04 5.15 4.77
C VAL A 43 1.57 3.73 4.73
N ALA A 44 2.49 3.38 5.63
CA ALA A 44 2.89 1.99 5.84
C ALA A 44 1.97 1.32 6.88
N PHE A 45 1.58 0.06 6.63
CA PHE A 45 0.70 -0.69 7.52
C PHE A 45 1.00 -2.20 7.46
N PRO A 46 0.73 -2.96 8.54
CA PRO A 46 0.95 -4.40 8.58
C PRO A 46 -0.08 -5.13 7.71
N THR A 47 0.36 -6.22 7.08
CA THR A 47 -0.51 -7.27 6.53
C THR A 47 -0.14 -8.60 7.19
N GLU A 48 -0.84 -9.70 6.89
CA GLU A 48 -0.48 -11.02 7.40
C GLU A 48 0.86 -11.53 6.83
N THR A 49 1.33 -10.95 5.72
CA THR A 49 2.60 -11.34 5.08
C THR A 49 3.78 -10.46 5.50
N VAL A 50 3.75 -9.17 5.13
CA VAL A 50 4.80 -8.16 5.41
C VAL A 50 4.13 -6.79 5.57
N TYR A 51 4.85 -5.78 6.07
CA TYR A 51 4.36 -4.41 6.02
C TYR A 51 4.29 -3.92 4.57
N GLY A 52 3.14 -3.35 4.19
CA GLY A 52 2.89 -2.72 2.90
C GLY A 52 3.04 -1.20 2.94
N LEU A 53 3.59 -0.59 1.88
CA LEU A 53 3.62 0.86 1.69
C LEU A 53 2.46 1.28 0.80
N GLY A 54 1.41 1.83 1.41
CA GLY A 54 0.16 2.17 0.77
C GLY A 54 0.08 3.56 0.16
N ALA A 55 -0.59 3.64 -0.99
CA ALA A 55 -1.09 4.87 -1.60
C ALA A 55 -2.40 4.60 -2.33
N ASP A 56 -3.19 5.63 -2.65
CA ASP A 56 -4.39 5.51 -3.47
C ASP A 56 -4.04 4.91 -4.85
N ALA A 57 -4.55 3.71 -5.12
CA ALA A 57 -4.27 2.97 -6.35
C ALA A 57 -4.88 3.59 -7.61
N LEU A 58 -5.90 4.43 -7.46
CA LEU A 58 -6.59 5.11 -8.54
C LEU A 58 -6.00 6.50 -8.84
N ASN A 59 -5.02 6.94 -8.04
CA ASN A 59 -4.31 8.20 -8.20
C ASN A 59 -2.88 7.95 -8.71
N GLU A 60 -2.61 8.32 -9.96
CA GLU A 60 -1.32 8.12 -10.60
C GLU A 60 -0.17 8.84 -9.89
N GLU A 61 -0.41 10.07 -9.39
CA GLU A 61 0.60 10.83 -8.65
C GLU A 61 0.94 10.18 -7.30
N ALA A 62 -0.06 9.59 -6.62
CA ALA A 62 0.15 8.86 -5.39
C ALA A 62 0.97 7.57 -5.63
N ALA A 63 0.69 6.84 -6.72
CA ALA A 63 1.49 5.68 -7.13
C ALA A 63 2.96 6.06 -7.41
N GLN A 64 3.21 7.19 -8.08
CA GLN A 64 4.57 7.68 -8.34
C GLN A 64 5.35 7.99 -7.05
N LYS A 65 4.69 8.46 -6.00
CA LYS A 65 5.33 8.68 -4.69
C LYS A 65 5.84 7.38 -4.08
N ILE A 66 5.14 6.23 -4.25
CA ILE A 66 5.64 4.92 -3.81
C ILE A 66 6.98 4.60 -4.48
N TYR A 67 7.06 4.75 -5.80
CA TYR A 67 8.30 4.49 -6.54
C TYR A 67 9.44 5.39 -6.06
N ALA A 68 9.17 6.68 -5.87
CA ALA A 68 10.15 7.65 -5.38
C ALA A 68 10.63 7.31 -3.96
N ALA A 69 9.72 7.03 -3.02
CA ALA A 69 10.06 6.71 -1.63
C ALA A 69 10.93 5.45 -1.53
N LYS A 70 10.63 4.42 -2.34
CA LYS A 70 11.35 3.15 -2.36
C LYS A 70 12.65 3.16 -3.19
N GLY A 71 12.83 4.12 -4.09
CA GLY A 71 13.84 4.02 -5.15
C GLY A 71 13.56 2.84 -6.10
N ARG A 72 12.27 2.53 -6.34
CA ARG A 72 11.79 1.42 -7.16
C ARG A 72 11.64 1.88 -8.62
N PRO A 73 12.05 1.07 -9.62
CA PRO A 73 11.73 1.36 -11.02
C PRO A 73 10.22 1.44 -11.25
N SER A 74 9.77 2.45 -12.00
CA SER A 74 8.34 2.71 -12.23
C SER A 74 7.66 1.74 -13.20
N ASP A 75 8.41 0.89 -13.89
CA ASP A 75 7.95 -0.22 -14.73
C ASP A 75 7.66 -1.51 -13.95
N ASN A 76 7.94 -1.54 -12.64
CA ASN A 76 7.66 -2.67 -11.77
C ASN A 76 6.28 -2.49 -11.10
N PRO A 77 5.20 -3.20 -11.55
CA PRO A 77 3.83 -2.93 -11.14
C PRO A 77 3.60 -3.05 -9.64
N LEU A 78 2.59 -2.32 -9.15
CA LEU A 78 2.13 -2.36 -7.78
C LEU A 78 0.96 -3.34 -7.65
N ILE A 79 0.78 -3.89 -6.44
CA ILE A 79 -0.37 -4.75 -6.10
C ILE A 79 -1.47 -3.87 -5.49
N VAL A 80 -2.67 -3.91 -6.08
CA VAL A 80 -3.84 -3.21 -5.55
C VAL A 80 -4.52 -4.08 -4.50
N HIS A 81 -4.67 -3.55 -3.29
CA HIS A 81 -5.35 -4.21 -2.19
C HIS A 81 -6.80 -3.72 -2.09
N ILE A 82 -7.72 -4.67 -1.91
CA ILE A 82 -9.17 -4.46 -1.76
C ILE A 82 -9.67 -5.17 -0.49
N THR A 83 -10.91 -4.90 -0.08
CA THR A 83 -11.52 -5.53 1.11
C THR A 83 -12.77 -6.35 0.82
N ASN A 84 -13.30 -6.29 -0.40
CA ASN A 84 -14.47 -7.06 -0.82
C ASN A 84 -14.40 -7.46 -2.30
N MET A 85 -15.16 -8.49 -2.68
CA MET A 85 -15.18 -9.03 -4.04
C MET A 85 -15.84 -8.08 -5.06
N GLU A 86 -16.73 -7.22 -4.64
CA GLU A 86 -17.38 -6.25 -5.53
C GLU A 86 -16.38 -5.22 -6.05
N ASP A 87 -15.38 -4.87 -5.25
CA ASP A 87 -14.33 -3.93 -5.64
C ASP A 87 -13.42 -4.51 -6.72
N LEU A 88 -13.19 -5.84 -6.73
CA LEU A 88 -12.48 -6.50 -7.83
C LEU A 88 -13.15 -6.19 -9.17
N LEU A 89 -14.46 -6.35 -9.25
CA LEU A 89 -15.23 -6.14 -10.49
C LEU A 89 -15.25 -4.69 -10.96
N LYS A 90 -15.01 -3.74 -10.05
CA LYS A 90 -14.99 -2.30 -10.38
C LYS A 90 -13.67 -1.83 -11.01
N ILE A 91 -12.59 -2.61 -10.89
CA ILE A 91 -11.24 -2.25 -11.38
C ILE A 91 -10.71 -3.21 -12.45
N THR A 92 -11.41 -4.31 -12.71
CA THR A 92 -11.01 -5.35 -13.66
C THR A 92 -12.01 -5.51 -14.80
N LYS A 93 -11.59 -6.23 -15.85
CA LYS A 93 -12.44 -6.71 -16.95
C LYS A 93 -12.45 -8.23 -16.95
N ASN A 94 -13.53 -8.81 -17.48
CA ASN A 94 -13.57 -10.23 -17.89
C ASN A 94 -13.07 -11.23 -16.83
N VAL A 95 -13.44 -11.07 -15.55
CA VAL A 95 -13.10 -12.05 -14.51
C VAL A 95 -13.76 -13.39 -14.84
N SER A 96 -12.97 -14.44 -15.11
CA SER A 96 -13.48 -15.77 -15.41
C SER A 96 -14.13 -16.41 -14.18
N LYS A 97 -15.03 -17.39 -14.42
CA LYS A 97 -15.68 -18.12 -13.32
C LYS A 97 -14.66 -18.91 -12.48
N GLU A 98 -13.61 -19.41 -13.12
CA GLU A 98 -12.51 -20.13 -12.46
C GLU A 98 -11.70 -19.17 -11.56
N ALA A 99 -11.32 -18.00 -12.07
CA ALA A 99 -10.62 -16.99 -11.28
C ALA A 99 -11.47 -16.51 -10.09
N PHE A 100 -12.79 -16.33 -10.30
CA PHE A 100 -13.71 -15.95 -9.23
C PHE A 100 -13.76 -17.02 -8.12
N LYS A 101 -13.83 -18.31 -8.47
CA LYS A 101 -13.81 -19.42 -7.50
C LYS A 101 -12.49 -19.47 -6.72
N VAL A 102 -11.35 -19.24 -7.39
CA VAL A 102 -10.04 -19.18 -6.73
C VAL A 102 -10.00 -18.03 -5.74
N ALA A 103 -10.52 -16.86 -6.15
CA ALA A 103 -10.60 -15.71 -5.24
C ALA A 103 -11.50 -16.00 -4.03
N GLU A 104 -12.69 -16.60 -4.22
CA GLU A 104 -13.59 -16.98 -3.10
C GLU A 104 -12.96 -18.00 -2.14
N GLU A 105 -12.10 -18.90 -2.62
CA GLU A 105 -11.46 -19.93 -1.81
C GLU A 105 -10.28 -19.39 -1.00
N TYR A 106 -9.49 -18.44 -1.57
CA TYR A 106 -8.21 -18.02 -0.99
C TYR A 106 -8.21 -16.58 -0.47
N TRP A 107 -9.27 -15.80 -0.69
CA TRP A 107 -9.42 -14.45 -0.15
C TRP A 107 -10.50 -14.41 0.94
N PRO A 108 -10.22 -13.64 2.02
CA PRO A 108 -9.01 -12.86 2.30
C PRO A 108 -7.81 -13.76 2.65
N GLY A 109 -6.61 -13.39 2.12
CA GLY A 109 -5.40 -14.18 2.37
C GLY A 109 -4.18 -13.76 1.53
N PRO A 110 -3.09 -14.56 1.60
CA PRO A 110 -1.79 -14.23 1.01
C PRO A 110 -1.69 -14.61 -0.48
N LEU A 111 -2.79 -14.55 -1.23
CA LEU A 111 -2.84 -14.77 -2.67
C LEU A 111 -3.01 -13.44 -3.41
N THR A 112 -2.13 -13.18 -4.37
CA THR A 112 -2.25 -12.09 -5.36
C THR A 112 -2.63 -12.69 -6.70
N MET A 113 -3.67 -12.14 -7.35
CA MET A 113 -4.12 -12.60 -8.66
C MET A 113 -4.00 -11.48 -9.69
N ILE A 114 -3.64 -11.85 -10.94
CA ILE A 114 -3.47 -10.89 -12.03
C ILE A 114 -4.69 -10.93 -12.95
N PHE A 115 -5.26 -9.75 -13.21
CA PHE A 115 -6.45 -9.58 -14.05
C PHE A 115 -6.21 -8.53 -15.13
N GLU A 116 -7.00 -8.56 -16.20
CA GLU A 116 -7.10 -7.45 -17.14
C GLU A 116 -7.70 -6.24 -16.43
N LYS A 117 -6.97 -5.10 -16.42
CA LYS A 117 -7.47 -3.88 -15.79
C LYS A 117 -8.51 -3.15 -16.64
N ASN A 118 -9.43 -2.40 -16.01
CA ASN A 118 -10.21 -1.40 -16.70
C ASN A 118 -9.53 -0.01 -16.65
N GLU A 119 -10.21 1.00 -17.19
CA GLU A 119 -9.69 2.36 -17.32
C GLU A 119 -9.56 3.12 -15.98
N LYS A 120 -10.18 2.63 -14.90
CA LYS A 120 -10.10 3.27 -13.58
C LYS A 120 -8.71 3.16 -12.96
N VAL A 121 -8.00 2.06 -13.24
CA VAL A 121 -6.65 1.87 -12.73
C VAL A 121 -5.66 2.55 -13.67
N PRO A 122 -4.91 3.58 -13.23
CA PRO A 122 -3.97 4.29 -14.09
C PRO A 122 -2.74 3.41 -14.42
N TYR A 123 -2.07 3.73 -15.51
CA TYR A 123 -0.86 3.02 -15.93
C TYR A 123 0.30 3.18 -14.96
N GLY A 124 0.36 4.31 -14.23
CA GLY A 124 1.34 4.51 -13.17
C GLY A 124 1.27 3.47 -12.07
N THR A 125 0.08 2.96 -11.73
CA THR A 125 -0.09 1.88 -10.75
C THR A 125 0.34 0.53 -11.30
N THR A 126 0.12 0.27 -12.60
CA THR A 126 0.38 -1.03 -13.22
C THR A 126 1.73 -1.13 -13.93
N GLY A 127 2.62 -0.13 -13.76
CA GLY A 127 3.93 -0.12 -14.44
C GLY A 127 3.82 -0.12 -15.96
N GLY A 128 2.75 0.46 -16.52
CA GLY A 128 2.49 0.50 -17.96
C GLY A 128 1.78 -0.74 -18.53
N LEU A 129 1.41 -1.72 -17.70
CA LEU A 129 0.76 -2.96 -18.14
C LEU A 129 -0.78 -2.79 -18.29
N ASN A 130 -1.37 -3.59 -19.18
CA ASN A 130 -2.82 -3.72 -19.34
C ASN A 130 -3.46 -4.65 -18.29
N THR A 131 -2.67 -5.15 -17.35
CA THR A 131 -3.10 -6.00 -16.26
C THR A 131 -2.89 -5.31 -14.91
N VAL A 132 -3.66 -5.72 -13.90
CA VAL A 132 -3.53 -5.28 -12.51
C VAL A 132 -3.42 -6.50 -11.61
N ALA A 133 -2.44 -6.47 -10.71
CA ALA A 133 -2.33 -7.45 -9.63
C ALA A 133 -3.23 -7.00 -8.47
N VAL A 134 -4.11 -7.88 -8.00
CA VAL A 134 -5.08 -7.60 -6.94
C VAL A 134 -4.93 -8.61 -5.81
N ARG A 135 -5.08 -8.14 -4.58
CA ARG A 135 -5.08 -8.98 -3.37
C ARG A 135 -6.13 -8.48 -2.39
N MET A 136 -6.72 -9.41 -1.63
CA MET A 136 -7.55 -9.11 -0.46
C MET A 136 -6.83 -9.65 0.78
N PRO A 137 -6.15 -8.80 1.58
CA PRO A 137 -5.41 -9.27 2.75
C PRO A 137 -6.36 -9.74 3.86
N SER A 138 -5.91 -10.68 4.69
CA SER A 138 -6.68 -11.16 5.84
C SER A 138 -6.47 -10.33 7.12
N HIS A 139 -5.39 -9.56 7.20
CA HIS A 139 -5.04 -8.76 8.38
C HIS A 139 -6.06 -7.64 8.64
N GLU A 140 -6.63 -7.59 9.84
CA GLU A 140 -7.73 -6.69 10.18
C GLU A 140 -7.34 -5.20 10.10
N ILE A 141 -6.14 -4.83 10.60
CA ILE A 141 -5.65 -3.44 10.48
C ILE A 141 -5.46 -3.07 9.01
N ALA A 142 -4.91 -3.96 8.16
CA ALA A 142 -4.78 -3.69 6.74
C ALA A 142 -6.13 -3.39 6.10
N ARG A 143 -7.15 -4.21 6.37
CA ARG A 143 -8.50 -4.04 5.83
C ARG A 143 -9.12 -2.72 6.29
N ALA A 144 -8.99 -2.39 7.58
CA ALA A 144 -9.49 -1.13 8.12
C ALA A 144 -8.82 0.10 7.48
N VAL A 145 -7.50 0.07 7.26
CA VAL A 145 -6.75 1.13 6.57
C VAL A 145 -7.17 1.25 5.11
N ILE A 146 -7.34 0.10 4.39
CA ILE A 146 -7.79 0.08 3.00
C ILE A 146 -9.18 0.69 2.87
N ASP A 147 -10.13 0.30 3.72
CA ASP A 147 -11.50 0.86 3.73
C ASP A 147 -11.49 2.35 4.05
N ALA A 148 -10.76 2.77 5.09
CA ALA A 148 -10.61 4.18 5.46
C ALA A 148 -9.94 4.99 4.32
N GLY A 149 -9.03 4.40 3.55
CA GLY A 149 -8.32 5.00 2.41
C GLY A 149 -9.12 5.09 1.12
N GLY A 150 -10.34 4.51 1.06
CA GLY A 150 -11.21 4.57 -0.12
C GLY A 150 -11.36 3.24 -0.88
N GLY A 151 -10.86 2.13 -0.33
CA GLY A 151 -11.10 0.77 -0.82
C GLY A 151 -10.13 0.25 -1.89
N TYR A 152 -9.23 1.09 -2.42
CA TYR A 152 -8.27 0.70 -3.46
C TYR A 152 -6.88 1.23 -3.12
N ILE A 153 -6.06 0.42 -2.46
CA ILE A 153 -4.73 0.85 -2.03
C ILE A 153 -3.65 0.05 -2.75
N ALA A 154 -2.81 0.73 -3.52
CA ALA A 154 -1.59 0.14 -4.07
C ALA A 154 -0.57 -0.01 -2.94
N ALA A 155 -0.10 -1.23 -2.68
CA ALA A 155 0.84 -1.48 -1.58
C ALA A 155 1.87 -2.57 -1.92
N PRO A 156 3.07 -2.21 -2.40
CA PRO A 156 4.24 -3.08 -2.35
C PRO A 156 4.77 -3.18 -0.91
N SER A 157 5.75 -4.03 -0.63
CA SER A 157 6.43 -4.09 0.67
C SER A 157 7.05 -2.73 1.07
N ALA A 158 7.03 -2.39 2.36
CA ALA A 158 7.41 -1.07 2.88
C ALA A 158 8.93 -0.93 3.15
N ASN A 159 9.78 -1.40 2.23
CA ASN A 159 11.25 -1.32 2.29
C ASN A 159 11.82 -0.52 1.12
N THR A 160 13.03 -0.01 1.26
CA THR A 160 13.84 0.46 0.12
C THR A 160 14.12 -0.71 -0.83
N SER A 161 14.01 -0.49 -2.14
CA SER A 161 14.23 -1.52 -3.15
C SER A 161 15.57 -2.23 -2.97
N GLY A 162 15.55 -3.57 -3.00
CA GLY A 162 16.72 -4.42 -2.79
C GLY A 162 17.03 -4.79 -1.33
N ARG A 163 16.31 -4.24 -0.35
CA ARG A 163 16.37 -4.66 1.05
C ARG A 163 15.29 -5.70 1.37
N PRO A 164 15.44 -6.49 2.46
CA PRO A 164 14.41 -7.43 2.90
C PRO A 164 13.08 -6.74 3.21
N SER A 165 11.97 -7.42 2.96
CA SER A 165 10.63 -6.94 3.29
C SER A 165 10.43 -6.82 4.80
N PRO A 166 9.87 -5.70 5.29
CA PRO A 166 9.76 -5.43 6.73
C PRO A 166 8.66 -6.27 7.38
N THR A 167 8.95 -6.80 8.56
CA THR A 167 8.05 -7.60 9.39
C THR A 167 7.62 -6.93 10.68
N ALA A 168 8.18 -5.75 10.98
CA ALA A 168 7.88 -4.91 12.13
C ALA A 168 7.92 -3.42 11.73
N ALA A 169 7.27 -2.57 12.52
CA ALA A 169 7.25 -1.12 12.28
C ALA A 169 8.65 -0.48 12.35
N GLU A 170 9.53 -0.98 13.22
CA GLU A 170 10.91 -0.54 13.31
C GLU A 170 11.69 -0.76 12.02
N HIS A 171 11.50 -1.91 11.34
CA HIS A 171 12.13 -2.17 10.04
C HIS A 171 11.65 -1.19 8.96
N VAL A 172 10.35 -0.84 8.99
CA VAL A 172 9.79 0.20 8.10
C VAL A 172 10.43 1.55 8.40
N LYS A 173 10.55 1.91 9.69
CA LYS A 173 11.16 3.18 10.10
C LYS A 173 12.60 3.29 9.60
N GLU A 174 13.41 2.25 9.73
CA GLU A 174 14.80 2.24 9.26
C GLU A 174 14.94 2.60 7.79
N ASP A 175 13.97 2.19 6.96
CA ASP A 175 14.00 2.35 5.50
C ASP A 175 13.27 3.60 5.01
N MET A 176 12.19 4.00 5.69
CA MET A 176 11.19 4.94 5.18
C MET A 176 11.06 6.22 6.01
N ASP A 177 11.78 6.39 7.12
CA ASP A 177 11.73 7.61 7.93
C ASP A 177 12.10 8.85 7.09
N GLY A 178 11.29 9.90 7.21
CA GLY A 178 11.43 11.12 6.42
C GLY A 178 11.06 11.00 4.93
N ARG A 179 10.50 9.85 4.48
CA ARG A 179 10.10 9.61 3.09
C ARG A 179 8.60 9.35 2.91
N ILE A 180 7.90 9.01 3.99
CA ILE A 180 6.48 8.69 4.00
C ILE A 180 5.76 9.44 5.12
N ASP A 181 4.44 9.62 4.99
CA ASP A 181 3.68 10.43 5.93
C ASP A 181 3.48 9.71 7.27
N MET A 182 3.17 8.39 7.25
CA MET A 182 2.79 7.68 8.46
C MET A 182 3.16 6.19 8.42
N ILE A 183 3.47 5.63 9.59
CA ILE A 183 3.56 4.20 9.87
C ILE A 183 2.47 3.85 10.89
N VAL A 184 1.55 2.98 10.51
CA VAL A 184 0.60 2.33 11.42
C VAL A 184 1.30 1.11 12.01
N ASP A 185 1.69 1.17 13.28
CA ASP A 185 2.33 0.07 13.98
C ASP A 185 1.25 -0.86 14.55
N GLY A 186 1.09 -2.03 13.95
CA GLY A 186 0.19 -3.10 14.39
C GLY A 186 0.94 -4.32 14.94
N GLY A 187 2.22 -4.14 15.32
CA GLY A 187 3.07 -5.24 15.82
C GLY A 187 3.73 -6.05 14.70
N ASP A 188 4.29 -7.19 15.08
CA ASP A 188 4.98 -8.10 14.17
C ASP A 188 4.00 -8.85 13.28
N VAL A 189 4.38 -9.07 12.02
CA VAL A 189 3.56 -9.85 11.07
C VAL A 189 3.75 -11.36 11.27
N GLU A 190 2.73 -12.15 10.92
CA GLU A 190 2.72 -13.59 11.21
C GLU A 190 3.57 -14.42 10.25
N ILE A 191 3.54 -14.12 8.93
CA ILE A 191 4.13 -14.98 7.89
C ILE A 191 5.57 -14.58 7.55
N GLY A 192 5.84 -13.29 7.34
CA GLY A 192 7.17 -12.78 7.04
C GLY A 192 7.68 -13.04 5.61
N VAL A 193 6.82 -13.53 4.70
CA VAL A 193 7.11 -13.79 3.29
C VAL A 193 6.01 -13.16 2.43
N GLU A 194 6.36 -12.65 1.25
CA GLU A 194 5.42 -12.01 0.31
C GLU A 194 4.33 -12.98 -0.17
N SER A 195 3.24 -12.41 -0.71
CA SER A 195 2.11 -13.16 -1.27
C SER A 195 2.53 -14.00 -2.48
N THR A 196 1.86 -15.14 -2.66
CA THR A 196 1.94 -15.93 -3.90
C THR A 196 1.22 -15.20 -5.03
N ILE A 197 1.83 -15.14 -6.22
CA ILE A 197 1.23 -14.50 -7.41
C ILE A 197 0.77 -15.58 -8.39
N LEU A 198 -0.50 -15.49 -8.83
CA LEU A 198 -1.14 -16.37 -9.80
C LEU A 198 -1.60 -15.58 -11.03
#